data_426001989638163d3f8a188a6a0cb944
#
_entry.id   426001989638163d3f8a188a6a0cb944
#
_cell.length_a   1.000
_cell.length_b   1.000
_cell.length_c   1.000
_cell.angle_alpha   90.00
_cell.angle_beta   90.00
_cell.angle_gamma   90.00
#
_symmetry.space_group_name_H-M   'P 1'
#
loop_
_entity.id
_entity.type
_entity.pdbx_description
1 polymer ?
#
loop_
_entity_poly.entity_id
_entity_poly.type
_entity_poly.pdbx_seq_one_letter_code
_entity_poly.pdbx_strand_id
1 'polypeptide(L)'
;GVTVPESTPVLLANETEAGPARPYSREKLCPVLAFFVEEDEDTILRRICEGLAGEGAGHTFVLHAKDEAVVRRFALTVPVSRFLVNVPASLGGIGAETALFPALTLGCGAVGGSSSSNNIGPLDLINLRRVAWGNEKPEPPQPEAPAQPEPDSALIARLTEEILKKLR
;
A
#
# COMPACT_ATOMS: atom_id res chain seq x y z
N GLY A 1 42.02 -15.08 7.48
CA GLY A 1 40.63 -15.45 7.72
C GLY A 1 40.29 -15.34 9.20
N VAL A 2 39.06 -15.16 9.55
CA VAL A 2 38.56 -15.13 10.93
C VAL A 2 38.02 -16.53 11.24
N THR A 3 38.50 -17.13 12.33
CA THR A 3 37.98 -18.41 12.82
C THR A 3 36.86 -18.14 13.81
N VAL A 4 35.72 -18.75 13.58
CA VAL A 4 34.53 -18.60 14.44
C VAL A 4 34.06 -19.99 14.91
N PRO A 5 33.36 -20.11 16.04
CA PRO A 5 32.74 -21.35 16.47
C PRO A 5 31.79 -21.90 15.41
N GLU A 6 31.75 -23.21 15.24
CA GLU A 6 30.86 -23.87 14.25
C GLU A 6 29.38 -23.61 14.51
N SER A 7 29.01 -23.32 15.75
CA SER A 7 27.64 -22.95 16.16
C SER A 7 27.26 -21.51 15.88
N THR A 8 28.13 -20.71 15.24
CA THR A 8 27.86 -19.29 14.96
C THR A 8 26.81 -19.14 13.87
N PRO A 9 25.59 -18.64 14.16
CA PRO A 9 24.53 -18.57 13.16
C PRO A 9 24.67 -17.39 12.21
N VAL A 10 25.25 -16.26 12.65
CA VAL A 10 25.36 -15.00 11.89
C VAL A 10 26.64 -14.28 12.30
N LEU A 11 27.27 -13.63 11.35
CA LEU A 11 28.40 -12.72 11.55
C LEU A 11 27.95 -11.27 11.36
N LEU A 12 28.36 -10.40 12.27
CA LEU A 12 28.17 -8.96 12.14
C LEU A 12 29.51 -8.31 11.81
N ALA A 13 29.60 -7.67 10.65
CA ALA A 13 30.74 -6.85 10.27
C ALA A 13 30.43 -5.38 10.66
N ASN A 14 31.17 -4.86 11.64
CA ASN A 14 31.03 -3.45 12.03
C ASN A 14 31.68 -2.56 10.95
N GLU A 15 30.87 -1.74 10.30
CA GLU A 15 31.27 -0.84 9.22
C GLU A 15 30.94 0.61 9.56
N THR A 16 31.77 1.52 9.09
CA THR A 16 31.59 2.98 9.26
C THR A 16 31.25 3.67 7.96
N GLU A 17 31.46 3.00 6.82
CA GLU A 17 31.22 3.52 5.48
C GLU A 17 30.55 2.47 4.63
N ALA A 18 29.71 2.90 3.69
CA ALA A 18 29.07 2.07 2.69
C ALA A 18 29.64 2.37 1.30
N GLY A 19 29.57 1.40 0.39
CA GLY A 19 29.91 1.61 -1.01
C GLY A 19 30.81 0.53 -1.62
N PRO A 20 31.19 0.68 -2.88
CA PRO A 20 31.89 -0.37 -3.66
C PRO A 20 33.25 -0.80 -3.07
N ALA A 21 33.92 0.11 -2.36
CA ALA A 21 35.19 -0.18 -1.70
C ALA A 21 35.04 -0.90 -0.35
N ARG A 22 33.82 -1.10 0.13
CA ARG A 22 33.48 -1.72 1.41
C ARG A 22 32.71 -3.01 1.18
N PRO A 23 33.37 -4.15 0.97
CA PRO A 23 32.70 -5.39 0.57
C PRO A 23 31.64 -5.90 1.55
N TYR A 24 31.79 -5.63 2.85
CA TYR A 24 30.77 -6.00 3.83
C TYR A 24 29.53 -5.11 3.82
N SER A 25 29.58 -3.91 3.25
CA SER A 25 28.40 -3.05 3.06
C SER A 25 27.53 -3.44 1.86
N ARG A 26 28.05 -4.29 0.99
CA ARG A 26 27.35 -4.77 -0.20
C ARG A 26 26.39 -5.91 0.11
N GLU A 27 25.48 -6.20 -0.83
CA GLU A 27 24.61 -7.37 -0.71
C GLU A 27 25.42 -8.67 -0.60
N LYS A 28 25.07 -9.48 0.38
CA LYS A 28 25.68 -10.79 0.63
C LYS A 28 24.56 -11.80 0.87
N LEU A 29 24.39 -12.74 -0.02
CA LEU A 29 23.41 -13.82 0.11
C LEU A 29 23.94 -14.94 1.03
N CYS A 30 24.43 -14.56 2.20
CA CYS A 30 24.97 -15.43 3.23
C CYS A 30 24.80 -14.78 4.61
N PRO A 31 24.96 -15.52 5.73
CA PRO A 31 24.74 -15.00 7.07
C PRO A 31 25.88 -14.09 7.58
N VAL A 32 26.25 -13.11 6.76
CA VAL A 32 27.17 -12.03 7.13
C VAL A 32 26.46 -10.71 6.90
N LEU A 33 26.25 -9.92 7.96
CA LEU A 33 25.54 -8.65 7.91
C LEU A 33 26.50 -7.49 8.17
N ALA A 34 26.38 -6.42 7.39
CA ALA A 34 26.96 -5.13 7.77
C ALA A 34 26.17 -4.54 8.92
N PHE A 35 26.87 -3.98 9.88
CA PHE A 35 26.30 -3.32 11.05
C PHE A 35 26.88 -1.91 11.15
N PHE A 36 26.00 -0.92 11.21
CA PHE A 36 26.35 0.49 11.33
C PHE A 36 25.74 1.06 12.61
N VAL A 37 26.49 1.94 13.26
CA VAL A 37 26.01 2.73 14.40
C VAL A 37 26.17 4.20 14.04
N GLU A 38 25.09 4.92 14.06
CA GLU A 38 25.05 6.33 13.70
C GLU A 38 24.50 7.15 14.88
N GLU A 39 24.91 8.42 14.96
CA GLU A 39 24.62 9.27 16.13
C GLU A 39 23.21 9.88 16.08
N ASP A 40 22.66 10.06 14.88
CA ASP A 40 21.37 10.72 14.67
C ASP A 40 20.59 10.15 13.47
N GLU A 41 19.30 10.50 13.40
CA GLU A 41 18.38 10.04 12.38
C GLU A 41 18.76 10.52 10.96
N ASP A 42 19.34 11.71 10.81
CA ASP A 42 19.74 12.24 9.51
C ASP A 42 20.88 11.42 8.93
N THR A 43 21.84 11.06 9.75
CA THR A 43 22.95 10.19 9.37
C THR A 43 22.49 8.78 9.04
N ILE A 44 21.56 8.22 9.84
CA ILE A 44 20.94 6.93 9.55
C ILE A 44 20.22 6.97 8.19
N LEU A 45 19.36 7.93 7.92
CA LEU A 45 18.63 8.06 6.66
C LEU A 45 19.57 8.18 5.47
N ARG A 46 20.60 9.00 5.58
CA ARG A 46 21.62 9.13 4.52
C ARG A 46 22.32 7.80 4.26
N ARG A 47 22.75 7.09 5.30
CA ARG A 47 23.41 5.78 5.20
C ARG A 47 22.52 4.73 4.53
N ILE A 48 21.23 4.69 4.88
CA ILE A 48 20.25 3.81 4.25
C ILE A 48 20.12 4.12 2.76
N CYS A 49 19.96 5.40 2.41
CA CYS A 49 19.82 5.81 1.01
C CYS A 49 21.09 5.53 0.19
N GLU A 50 22.29 5.76 0.76
CA GLU A 50 23.57 5.41 0.14
C GLU A 50 23.67 3.89 -0.14
N GLY A 51 23.32 3.06 0.84
CA GLY A 51 23.29 1.61 0.68
C GLY A 51 22.34 1.15 -0.41
N LEU A 52 21.11 1.66 -0.40
CA LEU A 52 20.08 1.33 -1.39
C LEU A 52 20.44 1.82 -2.79
N ALA A 53 21.07 2.99 -2.93
CA ALA A 53 21.53 3.49 -4.22
C ALA A 53 22.66 2.64 -4.83
N GLY A 54 23.50 2.04 -3.99
CA GLY A 54 24.61 1.18 -4.41
C GLY A 54 24.21 -0.23 -4.78
N GLU A 55 23.28 -0.83 -4.05
CA GLU A 55 22.94 -2.26 -4.15
C GLU A 55 21.54 -2.51 -4.78
N GLY A 56 20.76 -1.48 -5.03
CA GLY A 56 19.43 -1.55 -5.63
C GLY A 56 18.33 -1.11 -4.66
N ALA A 57 17.58 -0.09 -5.08
CA ALA A 57 16.43 0.44 -4.36
C ALA A 57 15.13 -0.30 -4.73
N GLY A 58 14.07 -0.02 -3.99
CA GLY A 58 12.70 -0.41 -4.35
C GLY A 58 12.16 -1.66 -3.68
N HIS A 59 12.98 -2.51 -3.08
CA HIS A 59 12.49 -3.78 -2.52
C HIS A 59 11.78 -3.59 -1.18
N THR A 60 12.43 -3.82 -0.08
CA THR A 60 11.83 -3.86 1.27
C THR A 60 12.77 -3.25 2.29
N PHE A 61 12.21 -2.45 3.20
CA PHE A 61 12.91 -1.91 4.35
C PHE A 61 12.09 -2.14 5.62
N VAL A 62 12.75 -2.36 6.75
CA VAL A 62 12.10 -2.51 8.06
C VAL A 62 12.62 -1.44 9.00
N LEU A 63 11.71 -0.78 9.69
CA LEU A 63 12.01 0.13 10.79
C LEU A 63 11.44 -0.43 12.10
N HIS A 64 12.27 -0.53 13.12
CA HIS A 64 11.82 -0.79 14.48
C HIS A 64 11.82 0.52 15.27
N ALA A 65 10.64 1.11 15.44
CA ALA A 65 10.43 2.37 16.13
C ALA A 65 9.06 2.41 16.80
N LYS A 66 8.92 3.25 17.85
CA LYS A 66 7.66 3.49 18.55
C LYS A 66 7.05 4.86 18.19
N ASP A 67 7.90 5.81 17.77
CA ASP A 67 7.46 7.16 17.44
C ASP A 67 6.93 7.21 16.00
N GLU A 68 5.66 7.57 15.85
CA GLU A 68 4.99 7.68 14.55
C GLU A 68 5.58 8.79 13.67
N ALA A 69 6.13 9.85 14.25
CA ALA A 69 6.78 10.92 13.49
C ALA A 69 8.06 10.40 12.83
N VAL A 70 8.83 9.60 13.55
CA VAL A 70 10.01 8.89 13.00
C VAL A 70 9.60 7.93 11.90
N VAL A 71 8.59 7.09 12.15
CA VAL A 71 8.06 6.15 11.14
C VAL A 71 7.66 6.89 9.86
N ARG A 72 6.89 7.96 10.00
CA ARG A 72 6.44 8.77 8.85
C ARG A 72 7.61 9.39 8.09
N ARG A 73 8.58 9.97 8.80
CA ARG A 73 9.76 10.58 8.20
C ARG A 73 10.54 9.59 7.35
N PHE A 74 10.84 8.41 7.91
CA PHE A 74 11.56 7.36 7.21
C PHE A 74 10.76 6.80 6.02
N ALA A 75 9.47 6.55 6.20
CA ALA A 75 8.61 6.02 5.15
C ALA A 75 8.48 6.95 3.93
N LEU A 76 8.60 8.27 4.13
CA LEU A 76 8.57 9.26 3.04
C LEU A 76 9.93 9.45 2.36
N THR A 77 11.02 8.99 2.98
CA THR A 77 12.39 9.24 2.50
C THR A 77 13.04 8.00 1.90
N VAL A 78 12.84 6.84 2.51
CA VAL A 78 13.50 5.60 2.09
C VAL A 78 12.87 5.07 0.79
N PRO A 79 13.64 4.89 -0.30
CA PRO A 79 13.12 4.57 -1.62
C PRO A 79 12.86 3.06 -1.77
N VAL A 80 11.79 2.58 -1.14
CA VAL A 80 11.34 1.17 -1.20
C VAL A 80 9.86 1.06 -1.49
N SER A 81 9.43 -0.07 -2.03
CA SER A 81 8.02 -0.38 -2.28
C SER A 81 7.30 -0.94 -1.07
N ARG A 82 8.02 -1.56 -0.16
CA ARG A 82 7.51 -2.11 1.11
C ARG A 82 8.29 -1.53 2.27
N PHE A 83 7.61 -0.69 3.02
CA PHE A 83 8.12 -0.14 4.27
C PHE A 83 7.40 -0.84 5.42
N LEU A 84 8.12 -1.62 6.19
CA LEU A 84 7.59 -2.44 7.27
C LEU A 84 7.94 -1.83 8.62
N VAL A 85 7.06 -1.96 9.59
CA VAL A 85 7.26 -1.41 10.93
C VAL A 85 7.10 -2.51 11.98
N ASN A 86 8.12 -2.70 12.80
CA ASN A 86 8.12 -3.61 13.94
C ASN A 86 7.76 -5.07 13.60
N VAL A 87 8.14 -5.53 12.42
CA VAL A 87 7.91 -6.90 11.95
C VAL A 87 9.17 -7.42 11.23
N PRO A 88 9.49 -8.71 11.27
CA PRO A 88 10.61 -9.27 10.52
C PRO A 88 10.44 -9.07 9.01
N ALA A 89 11.51 -8.68 8.31
CA ALA A 89 11.48 -8.38 6.87
C ALA A 89 10.93 -9.53 6.02
N SER A 90 11.36 -10.75 6.30
CA SER A 90 10.97 -11.94 5.55
C SER A 90 9.48 -12.25 5.66
N LEU A 91 8.94 -12.26 6.88
CA LEU A 91 7.55 -12.61 7.14
C LEU A 91 6.61 -11.44 6.81
N GLY A 92 7.00 -10.22 7.20
CA GLY A 92 6.21 -9.03 6.91
C GLY A 92 6.12 -8.70 5.42
N GLY A 93 7.24 -8.81 4.71
CA GLY A 93 7.30 -8.49 3.27
C GLY A 93 6.46 -9.41 2.40
N ILE A 94 6.41 -10.69 2.71
CA ILE A 94 5.59 -11.68 1.97
C ILE A 94 4.11 -11.69 2.38
N GLY A 95 3.70 -10.86 3.33
CA GLY A 95 2.32 -10.80 3.79
C GLY A 95 1.93 -11.88 4.80
N ALA A 96 2.87 -12.57 5.42
CA ALA A 96 2.58 -13.59 6.44
C ALA A 96 2.20 -12.97 7.80
N GLU A 97 2.75 -11.81 8.12
CA GLU A 97 2.52 -11.09 9.39
C GLU A 97 2.06 -9.65 9.17
N THR A 98 1.60 -9.32 7.97
CA THR A 98 1.07 -8.00 7.61
C THR A 98 -0.19 -8.15 6.76
N ALA A 99 -0.90 -7.03 6.53
CA ALA A 99 -2.04 -7.00 5.60
C ALA A 99 -1.64 -6.91 4.11
N LEU A 100 -0.38 -7.09 3.78
CA LEU A 100 0.05 -7.17 2.38
C LEU A 100 -0.48 -8.46 1.73
N PHE A 101 -0.70 -8.41 0.41
CA PHE A 101 -1.10 -9.62 -0.32
C PHE A 101 -0.04 -10.73 -0.17
N PRO A 102 -0.42 -11.96 0.21
CA PRO A 102 0.53 -13.06 0.39
C PRO A 102 1.18 -13.45 -0.94
N ALA A 103 2.49 -13.22 -1.07
CA ALA A 103 3.24 -13.60 -2.26
C ALA A 103 4.74 -13.73 -1.94
N LEU A 104 5.41 -14.64 -2.64
CA LEU A 104 6.88 -14.76 -2.61
C LEU A 104 7.56 -13.91 -3.69
N THR A 105 6.80 -13.47 -4.69
CA THR A 105 7.30 -12.56 -5.72
C THR A 105 6.92 -11.12 -5.36
N LEU A 106 7.93 -10.29 -5.17
CA LEU A 106 7.77 -8.92 -4.68
C LEU A 106 8.28 -7.93 -5.73
N GLY A 107 7.38 -7.06 -6.20
CA GLY A 107 7.76 -5.98 -7.13
C GLY A 107 8.56 -4.90 -6.42
N CYS A 108 9.51 -4.30 -7.12
CA CYS A 108 10.36 -3.22 -6.59
C CYS A 108 9.90 -1.81 -7.02
N GLY A 109 8.80 -1.70 -7.77
CA GLY A 109 8.27 -0.44 -8.27
C GLY A 109 9.19 0.27 -9.27
N ALA A 110 8.79 1.45 -9.70
CA ALA A 110 9.55 2.26 -10.64
C ALA A 110 10.95 2.62 -10.11
N VAL A 111 11.08 2.84 -8.81
CA VAL A 111 12.37 3.12 -8.15
C VAL A 111 13.37 1.98 -8.36
N GLY A 112 12.90 0.73 -8.31
CA GLY A 112 13.71 -0.47 -8.56
C GLY A 112 13.72 -0.93 -10.02
N GLY A 113 13.22 -0.12 -10.97
CA GLY A 113 13.15 -0.48 -12.38
C GLY A 113 12.11 -1.55 -12.72
N SER A 114 11.14 -1.78 -11.85
CA SER A 114 10.08 -2.79 -12.00
C SER A 114 8.76 -2.12 -12.41
N SER A 115 7.91 -2.86 -13.12
CA SER A 115 6.59 -2.39 -13.56
C SER A 115 5.52 -2.39 -12.46
N SER A 116 5.77 -3.06 -11.35
CA SER A 116 4.85 -3.13 -10.21
C SER A 116 5.58 -2.96 -8.88
N SER A 117 4.93 -2.29 -7.93
CA SER A 117 5.34 -2.23 -6.52
C SER A 117 4.59 -3.26 -5.64
N ASN A 118 3.69 -4.03 -6.22
CA ASN A 118 2.83 -4.96 -5.48
C ASN A 118 3.59 -6.22 -5.03
N ASN A 119 3.02 -6.89 -4.05
CA ASN A 119 3.20 -8.32 -3.88
C ASN A 119 2.45 -8.99 -5.02
N ILE A 120 3.16 -9.69 -5.89
CA ILE A 120 2.61 -10.14 -7.18
C ILE A 120 1.62 -11.28 -6.97
N GLY A 121 0.39 -11.03 -7.36
CA GLY A 121 -0.70 -12.00 -7.32
C GLY A 121 -1.23 -12.36 -8.71
N PRO A 122 -2.23 -13.23 -8.80
CA PRO A 122 -2.82 -13.63 -10.09
C PRO A 122 -3.37 -12.44 -10.91
N LEU A 123 -3.86 -11.39 -10.25
CA LEU A 123 -4.39 -10.20 -10.92
C LEU A 123 -3.30 -9.36 -11.60
N ASP A 124 -2.05 -9.47 -11.18
CA ASP A 124 -0.92 -8.79 -11.82
C ASP A 124 -0.46 -9.51 -13.10
N LEU A 125 -0.92 -10.74 -13.32
CA LEU A 125 -0.57 -11.58 -14.46
C LEU A 125 -1.65 -11.62 -15.55
N ILE A 126 -2.80 -10.99 -15.33
CA ILE A 126 -3.90 -10.94 -16.31
C ILE A 126 -3.99 -9.56 -16.96
N ASN A 127 -4.42 -9.55 -18.21
CA ASN A 127 -4.67 -8.32 -18.95
C ASN A 127 -6.07 -7.81 -18.63
N LEU A 128 -6.16 -6.75 -17.81
CA LEU A 128 -7.43 -6.12 -17.46
C LEU A 128 -7.87 -5.14 -18.55
N ARG A 129 -9.04 -5.41 -19.14
CA ARG A 129 -9.69 -4.50 -20.06
C ARG A 129 -10.80 -3.74 -19.34
N ARG A 130 -10.84 -2.43 -19.48
CA ARG A 130 -11.86 -1.57 -18.88
C ARG A 130 -12.76 -1.02 -19.96
N VAL A 131 -14.09 -1.06 -19.70
CA VAL A 131 -15.10 -0.37 -20.48
C VAL A 131 -15.61 0.79 -19.61
N ALA A 132 -15.60 1.99 -20.16
CA ALA A 132 -16.08 3.17 -19.46
C ALA A 132 -17.09 3.90 -20.34
N TRP A 133 -18.20 4.32 -19.75
CA TRP A 133 -19.20 5.19 -20.39
C TRP A 133 -18.95 6.64 -19.97
N GLY A 134 -19.41 7.56 -20.81
CA GLY A 134 -19.43 8.97 -20.43
C GLY A 134 -20.36 9.18 -19.22
N ASN A 135 -19.98 10.09 -18.33
CA ASN A 135 -20.87 10.48 -17.25
C ASN A 135 -22.09 11.19 -17.86
N GLU A 136 -23.28 10.65 -17.64
CA GLU A 136 -24.52 11.37 -17.92
C GLU A 136 -24.51 12.64 -17.04
N LYS A 137 -24.74 13.80 -17.70
CA LYS A 137 -24.94 15.00 -16.92
C LYS A 137 -26.24 14.79 -16.14
N PRO A 138 -26.28 15.06 -14.82
CA PRO A 138 -27.53 14.98 -14.08
C PRO A 138 -28.53 15.87 -14.80
N GLU A 139 -29.68 15.33 -15.17
CA GLU A 139 -30.75 16.15 -15.70
C GLU A 139 -31.03 17.28 -14.70
N PRO A 140 -31.14 18.53 -15.17
CA PRO A 140 -31.57 19.60 -14.28
C PRO A 140 -32.89 19.17 -13.63
N PRO A 141 -33.09 19.43 -12.33
CA PRO A 141 -34.31 19.02 -11.66
C PRO A 141 -35.50 19.51 -12.50
N GLN A 142 -36.31 18.57 -12.97
CA GLN A 142 -37.51 18.91 -13.69
C GLN A 142 -38.35 19.81 -12.74
N PRO A 143 -38.88 20.93 -13.23
CA PRO A 143 -39.80 21.73 -12.43
C PRO A 143 -40.87 20.78 -11.90
N GLU A 144 -41.02 20.72 -10.58
CA GLU A 144 -42.10 19.94 -9.99
C GLU A 144 -43.40 20.32 -10.73
N ALA A 145 -44.01 19.32 -11.36
CA ALA A 145 -45.30 19.51 -11.96
C ALA A 145 -46.21 20.11 -10.88
N PRO A 146 -46.97 21.18 -11.18
CA PRO A 146 -47.83 21.80 -10.17
C PRO A 146 -48.66 20.70 -9.52
N ALA A 147 -48.59 20.63 -8.19
CA ALA A 147 -49.29 19.62 -7.41
C ALA A 147 -50.75 19.54 -7.94
N GLN A 148 -51.14 18.41 -8.45
CA GLN A 148 -52.50 18.19 -8.85
C GLN A 148 -53.35 18.41 -7.60
N PRO A 149 -54.40 19.27 -7.68
CA PRO A 149 -55.27 19.46 -6.51
C PRO A 149 -55.76 18.10 -6.05
N GLU A 150 -55.62 17.84 -4.77
CA GLU A 150 -56.14 16.60 -4.19
C GLU A 150 -57.60 16.44 -4.61
N PRO A 151 -58.01 15.27 -5.09
CA PRO A 151 -59.36 15.07 -5.53
C PRO A 151 -60.29 15.32 -4.32
N ASP A 152 -61.25 16.22 -4.53
CA ASP A 152 -62.24 16.60 -3.51
C ASP A 152 -62.97 15.33 -3.03
N SER A 153 -62.61 14.87 -1.85
CA SER A 153 -63.14 13.64 -1.25
C SER A 153 -64.64 13.70 -1.06
N ALA A 154 -65.22 14.90 -0.86
CA ALA A 154 -66.66 15.11 -0.74
C ALA A 154 -67.36 14.96 -2.11
N LEU A 155 -66.74 15.40 -3.20
CA LEU A 155 -67.25 15.21 -4.54
C LEU A 155 -67.19 13.74 -4.95
N ILE A 156 -66.13 13.05 -4.63
CA ILE A 156 -65.98 11.59 -4.90
C ILE A 156 -67.07 10.80 -4.13
N ALA A 157 -67.27 11.07 -2.87
CA ALA A 157 -68.30 10.41 -2.06
C ALA A 157 -69.72 10.63 -2.65
N ARG A 158 -70.03 11.88 -3.06
CA ARG A 158 -71.32 12.23 -3.68
C ARG A 158 -71.53 11.51 -5.01
N LEU A 159 -70.54 11.48 -5.89
CA LEU A 159 -70.62 10.79 -7.16
C LEU A 159 -70.79 9.29 -7.00
N THR A 160 -70.08 8.70 -6.00
CA THR A 160 -70.19 7.29 -5.68
C THR A 160 -71.61 6.95 -5.21
N GLU A 161 -72.23 7.76 -4.36
CA GLU A 161 -73.59 7.57 -3.88
C GLU A 161 -74.64 7.69 -5.03
N GLU A 162 -74.49 8.68 -5.94
CA GLU A 162 -75.32 8.80 -7.12
C GLU A 162 -75.25 7.62 -8.07
N ILE A 163 -74.05 7.11 -8.31
CA ILE A 163 -73.84 5.88 -9.13
C ILE A 163 -74.50 4.66 -8.48
N LEU A 164 -74.32 4.45 -7.20
CA LEU A 164 -74.94 3.35 -6.50
C LEU A 164 -76.47 3.43 -6.45
N LYS A 165 -77.08 4.64 -6.47
CA LYS A 165 -78.52 4.82 -6.57
C LYS A 165 -79.10 4.51 -7.97
N LYS A 166 -78.29 4.63 -9.01
CA LYS A 166 -78.71 4.34 -10.40
C LYS A 166 -78.53 2.86 -10.78
N LEU A 167 -77.74 2.11 -9.99
CA LEU A 167 -77.50 0.69 -10.19
C LEU A 167 -78.43 -0.22 -9.38
N ARG A 168 -79.30 0.34 -8.58
CA ARG A 168 -80.41 -0.36 -7.86
C ARG A 168 -81.72 -0.09 -8.60
#